data_2ad534d1656de00783fcc0b489d48dfd
#
_entry.id   2ad534d1656de00783fcc0b489d48dfd
#
_cell.length_a   1.000
_cell.length_b   1.000
_cell.length_c   1.000
_cell.angle_alpha   90.00
_cell.angle_beta   90.00
_cell.angle_gamma   90.00
#
_symmetry.space_group_name_H-M   'P 1'
#
loop_
_entity.id
_entity.type
_entity.pdbx_description
1 polymer ?
#
loop_
_entity_poly.entity_id
_entity_poly.type
_entity_poly.pdbx_seq_one_letter_code
_entity_poly.pdbx_strand_id
1 'polypeptide(L)'
;MFTASIGVFVFGLLAAIAGGAVGASIGGNYGFVLTGFTVLASWGILAATGSTFALDYLAFGPFMGPHIIFAGGAAAAIYARYKGYMDDGKDVNSPLAGLGRPDVIYVGAIFGILGYAVQIGIAKIPWFGTHTDSVALTVVISGIAARILFGGDPGKGLFKGSLHSSHLYAEGKGLMAKIKPGPNGRWLEWQERPSQLITIGSLFGIFAGGASLFLAANIGAHPTDLGFADGLAAANANNFCFGISAIIILFLITNRNMPVQHHVTNIAGLAAVQFFPVLMGKSFSTFTWT
;
A
#
# COMPACT_ATOMS: atom_id res chain seq x y z
N MET A 1 -14.20 4.98 15.44
CA MET A 1 -13.15 5.40 14.58
C MET A 1 -13.65 6.41 13.60
N PHE A 2 -14.04 6.96 12.86
CA PHE A 2 -14.57 8.15 12.23
C PHE A 2 -16.05 8.41 12.57
N THR A 3 -16.36 8.84 13.79
CA THR A 3 -17.49 9.72 14.04
C THR A 3 -17.05 11.15 13.69
N ALA A 4 -16.50 11.29 12.49
CA ALA A 4 -16.02 12.57 12.05
C ALA A 4 -17.22 13.47 11.79
N SER A 5 -17.21 14.66 12.39
CA SER A 5 -18.09 15.74 11.96
C SER A 5 -17.98 15.93 10.44
N ILE A 6 -19.00 16.45 9.80
CA ILE A 6 -18.98 16.78 8.36
C ILE A 6 -17.70 17.53 7.99
N GLY A 7 -17.22 18.43 8.87
CA GLY A 7 -15.99 19.19 8.66
C GLY A 7 -14.73 18.31 8.54
N VAL A 8 -14.59 17.27 9.37
CA VAL A 8 -13.45 16.34 9.30
C VAL A 8 -13.53 15.50 8.03
N PHE A 9 -14.71 15.09 7.62
CA PHE A 9 -14.88 14.36 6.36
C PHE A 9 -14.50 15.22 5.14
N VAL A 10 -14.97 16.46 5.08
CA VAL A 10 -14.62 17.42 4.01
C VAL A 10 -13.12 17.71 4.01
N PHE A 11 -12.51 17.91 5.17
CA PHE A 11 -11.06 18.08 5.28
C PHE A 11 -10.31 16.86 4.76
N GLY A 12 -10.77 15.64 5.09
CA GLY A 12 -10.21 14.40 4.59
C GLY A 12 -10.30 14.28 3.08
N LEU A 13 -11.41 14.72 2.46
CA LEU A 13 -11.52 14.78 1.00
C LEU A 13 -10.50 15.74 0.37
N LEU A 14 -10.34 16.94 0.94
CA LEU A 14 -9.35 17.91 0.45
C LEU A 14 -7.92 17.37 0.60
N ALA A 15 -7.63 16.73 1.72
CA ALA A 15 -6.35 16.06 1.95
C ALA A 15 -6.10 14.94 0.92
N ALA A 16 -7.12 14.15 0.61
CA ALA A 16 -7.04 13.06 -0.37
C ALA A 16 -6.85 13.56 -1.81
N ILE A 17 -7.48 14.68 -2.17
CA ILE A 17 -7.21 15.38 -3.43
C ILE A 17 -5.72 15.72 -3.53
N ALA A 18 -5.19 16.38 -2.50
CA ALA A 18 -3.79 16.77 -2.46
C ALA A 18 -2.85 15.55 -2.46
N GLY A 19 -3.13 14.54 -1.62
CA GLY A 19 -2.32 13.31 -1.55
C GLY A 19 -2.26 12.54 -2.87
N GLY A 20 -3.41 12.37 -3.55
CA GLY A 20 -3.47 11.72 -4.86
C GLY A 20 -2.76 12.52 -5.96
N ALA A 21 -2.89 13.85 -5.96
CA ALA A 21 -2.18 14.74 -6.87
C ALA A 21 -0.66 14.71 -6.63
N VAL A 22 -0.22 14.71 -5.37
CA VAL A 22 1.21 14.55 -5.03
C VAL A 22 1.71 13.19 -5.53
N GLY A 23 0.97 12.11 -5.30
CA GLY A 23 1.34 10.77 -5.78
C GLY A 23 1.50 10.70 -7.30
N ALA A 24 0.61 11.36 -8.06
CA ALA A 24 0.75 11.49 -9.51
C ALA A 24 1.99 12.34 -9.87
N SER A 25 2.19 13.45 -9.18
CA SER A 25 3.29 14.37 -9.49
C SER A 25 4.66 13.75 -9.33
N ILE A 26 4.88 13.00 -8.24
CA ILE A 26 6.19 12.41 -7.91
C ILE A 26 6.38 10.96 -8.36
N GLY A 27 5.30 10.30 -8.81
CA GLY A 27 5.27 8.88 -9.13
C GLY A 27 4.75 8.04 -7.94
N GLY A 28 3.94 7.03 -8.26
CA GLY A 28 3.25 6.23 -7.24
C GLY A 28 4.20 5.54 -6.26
N ASN A 29 5.30 4.97 -6.74
CA ASN A 29 6.29 4.31 -5.87
C ASN A 29 7.06 5.30 -5.00
N TYR A 30 7.40 6.48 -5.48
CA TYR A 30 7.96 7.53 -4.61
C TYR A 30 6.97 7.97 -3.54
N GLY A 31 5.68 8.09 -3.91
CA GLY A 31 4.61 8.33 -2.95
C GLY A 31 4.56 7.24 -1.88
N PHE A 32 4.67 5.97 -2.27
CA PHE A 32 4.69 4.86 -1.33
C PHE A 32 5.95 4.85 -0.44
N VAL A 33 7.09 5.24 -0.95
CA VAL A 33 8.31 5.47 -0.14
C VAL A 33 8.08 6.54 0.91
N LEU A 34 7.42 7.66 0.55
CA LEU A 34 7.04 8.70 1.53
C LEU A 34 6.06 8.16 2.58
N THR A 35 5.13 7.28 2.20
CA THR A 35 4.32 6.54 3.18
C THR A 35 5.21 5.79 4.17
N GLY A 36 6.24 5.10 3.70
CA GLY A 36 7.18 4.37 4.56
C GLY A 36 7.87 5.27 5.58
N PHE A 37 8.38 6.42 5.17
CA PHE A 37 8.97 7.41 6.09
C PHE A 37 7.96 7.94 7.10
N THR A 38 6.74 8.26 6.65
CA THR A 38 5.69 8.74 7.57
C THR A 38 5.24 7.66 8.53
N VAL A 39 5.20 6.40 8.11
CA VAL A 39 4.92 5.25 9.00
C VAL A 39 5.98 5.15 10.09
N LEU A 40 7.27 5.20 9.76
CA LEU A 40 8.33 5.12 10.77
C LEU A 40 8.30 6.31 11.73
N ALA A 41 8.09 7.53 11.23
CA ALA A 41 7.95 8.71 12.08
C ALA A 41 6.72 8.60 13.00
N SER A 42 5.58 8.16 12.45
CA SER A 42 4.34 7.96 13.20
C SER A 42 4.46 6.84 14.23
N TRP A 43 5.22 5.80 13.91
CA TRP A 43 5.52 4.72 14.83
C TRP A 43 6.40 5.19 16.00
N GLY A 44 7.39 6.08 15.73
CA GLY A 44 8.16 6.76 16.76
C GLY A 44 7.28 7.62 17.68
N ILE A 45 6.30 8.35 17.13
CA ILE A 45 5.31 9.11 17.90
C ILE A 45 4.48 8.16 18.77
N LEU A 46 3.99 7.04 18.21
CA LEU A 46 3.28 6.00 18.96
C LEU A 46 4.14 5.50 20.13
N ALA A 47 5.39 5.14 19.86
CA ALA A 47 6.30 4.63 20.88
C ALA A 47 6.57 5.65 22.00
N ALA A 48 6.60 6.95 21.69
CA ALA A 48 6.87 8.02 22.65
C ALA A 48 5.63 8.49 23.42
N THR A 49 4.44 8.39 22.83
CA THR A 49 3.22 9.07 23.35
C THR A 49 2.03 8.13 23.61
N GLY A 50 2.07 6.90 23.13
CA GLY A 50 0.92 5.99 23.13
C GLY A 50 -0.18 6.36 22.14
N SER A 51 0.02 7.36 21.27
CA SER A 51 -1.01 7.84 20.34
C SER A 51 -0.84 7.27 18.94
N THR A 52 -1.89 6.67 18.40
CA THR A 52 -1.95 6.21 17.00
C THR A 52 -2.30 7.32 16.01
N PHE A 53 -2.55 8.54 16.49
CA PHE A 53 -3.03 9.64 15.66
C PHE A 53 -2.24 9.82 14.35
N ALA A 54 -0.92 9.82 14.43
CA ALA A 54 -0.08 10.03 13.27
C ALA A 54 -0.11 8.81 12.29
N LEU A 55 -0.24 7.59 12.80
CA LEU A 55 -0.46 6.40 11.97
C LEU A 55 -1.82 6.48 11.25
N ASP A 56 -2.88 6.79 11.99
CA ASP A 56 -4.25 6.73 11.49
C ASP A 56 -4.57 7.85 10.50
N TYR A 57 -4.07 9.07 10.74
CA TYR A 57 -4.46 10.25 9.96
C TYR A 57 -3.42 10.75 8.98
N LEU A 58 -2.13 10.50 9.23
CA LEU A 58 -1.07 10.94 8.34
C LEU A 58 -0.56 9.76 7.47
N ALA A 59 0.00 8.71 8.10
CA ALA A 59 0.68 7.64 7.38
C ALA A 59 -0.29 6.74 6.60
N PHE A 60 -1.38 6.30 7.22
CA PHE A 60 -2.43 5.48 6.60
C PHE A 60 -3.73 6.26 6.34
N GLY A 61 -3.70 7.57 6.60
CA GLY A 61 -4.83 8.47 6.44
C GLY A 61 -4.91 9.12 5.06
N PRO A 62 -5.71 10.20 4.95
CA PRO A 62 -6.03 10.81 3.67
C PRO A 62 -4.87 11.53 2.97
N PHE A 63 -3.72 11.74 3.64
CA PHE A 63 -2.57 12.40 3.03
C PHE A 63 -1.62 11.41 2.34
N MET A 64 -1.09 10.45 3.12
CA MET A 64 0.02 9.58 2.73
C MET A 64 -0.37 8.10 2.66
N GLY A 65 -1.63 7.75 2.92
CA GLY A 65 -2.06 6.36 2.84
C GLY A 65 -1.83 5.78 1.44
N PRO A 66 -1.37 4.52 1.33
CA PRO A 66 -1.13 3.88 0.04
C PRO A 66 -2.34 3.93 -0.91
N HIS A 67 -3.54 3.86 -0.34
CA HIS A 67 -4.81 3.96 -1.06
C HIS A 67 -5.11 5.37 -1.61
N ILE A 68 -4.31 6.37 -1.23
CA ILE A 68 -4.38 7.76 -1.69
C ILE A 68 -3.18 8.04 -2.62
N ILE A 69 -1.98 8.10 -2.04
CA ILE A 69 -0.80 8.61 -2.74
C ILE A 69 -0.29 7.62 -3.80
N PHE A 70 -0.19 6.32 -3.45
CA PHE A 70 0.23 5.30 -4.41
C PHE A 70 -0.86 5.05 -5.45
N ALA A 71 -2.11 4.85 -5.01
CA ALA A 71 -3.22 4.57 -5.91
C ALA A 71 -3.46 5.72 -6.90
N GLY A 72 -3.35 6.97 -6.44
CA GLY A 72 -3.41 8.16 -7.29
C GLY A 72 -2.31 8.20 -8.34
N GLY A 73 -1.07 7.94 -7.94
CA GLY A 73 0.08 7.89 -8.85
C GLY A 73 -0.02 6.74 -9.87
N ALA A 74 -0.45 5.56 -9.43
CA ALA A 74 -0.62 4.41 -10.31
C ALA A 74 -1.74 4.63 -11.34
N ALA A 75 -2.88 5.16 -10.92
CA ALA A 75 -3.98 5.47 -11.83
C ALA A 75 -3.60 6.55 -12.85
N ALA A 76 -2.85 7.56 -12.42
CA ALA A 76 -2.33 8.61 -13.28
C ALA A 76 -1.35 8.09 -14.33
N ALA A 77 -0.48 7.14 -13.98
CA ALA A 77 0.44 6.48 -14.91
C ALA A 77 -0.32 5.68 -15.98
N ILE A 78 -1.34 4.90 -15.57
CA ILE A 78 -2.19 4.15 -16.50
C ILE A 78 -2.92 5.12 -17.45
N TYR A 79 -3.45 6.23 -16.91
CA TYR A 79 -4.10 7.26 -17.72
C TYR A 79 -3.12 7.96 -18.68
N ALA A 80 -1.92 8.30 -18.23
CA ALA A 80 -0.89 8.91 -19.08
C ALA A 80 -0.54 8.01 -20.28
N ARG A 81 -0.40 6.70 -20.03
CA ARG A 81 -0.24 5.71 -21.12
C ARG A 81 -1.46 5.66 -22.03
N TYR A 82 -2.66 5.64 -21.46
CA TYR A 82 -3.90 5.65 -22.24
C TYR A 82 -4.02 6.86 -23.18
N LYS A 83 -3.52 8.00 -22.74
CA LYS A 83 -3.47 9.23 -23.56
C LYS A 83 -2.29 9.28 -24.54
N GLY A 84 -1.39 8.29 -24.50
CA GLY A 84 -0.18 8.28 -25.32
C GLY A 84 0.90 9.24 -24.84
N TYR A 85 0.86 9.69 -23.58
CA TYR A 85 1.89 10.55 -22.98
C TYR A 85 3.05 9.75 -22.41
N MET A 86 2.86 8.45 -22.20
CA MET A 86 3.84 7.48 -21.76
C MET A 86 3.69 6.18 -22.53
N ASP A 87 4.79 5.46 -22.70
CA ASP A 87 4.80 4.18 -23.42
C ASP A 87 4.24 3.04 -22.54
N ASP A 88 4.48 3.08 -21.23
CA ASP A 88 4.11 2.03 -20.29
C ASP A 88 3.34 2.56 -19.08
N GLY A 89 2.08 2.15 -18.92
CA GLY A 89 1.25 2.47 -17.76
C GLY A 89 1.59 1.68 -16.49
N LYS A 90 2.51 0.71 -16.55
CA LYS A 90 3.07 0.02 -15.37
C LYS A 90 4.22 0.82 -14.76
N ASP A 91 4.71 1.83 -15.44
CA ASP A 91 5.75 2.70 -14.89
C ASP A 91 5.18 3.65 -13.85
N VAL A 92 5.06 3.13 -12.66
CA VAL A 92 4.66 3.87 -11.46
C VAL A 92 5.87 4.50 -10.74
N ASN A 93 7.06 4.39 -11.34
CA ASN A 93 8.29 4.98 -10.81
C ASN A 93 8.51 6.40 -11.31
N SER A 94 8.08 6.69 -12.52
CA SER A 94 8.32 8.00 -13.13
C SER A 94 7.47 9.11 -12.52
N PRO A 95 8.06 10.24 -12.12
CA PRO A 95 7.33 11.46 -11.77
C PRO A 95 6.56 11.99 -12.98
N LEU A 96 5.24 12.14 -12.85
CA LEU A 96 4.40 12.55 -13.98
C LEU A 96 4.25 14.07 -14.14
N ALA A 97 4.70 14.84 -13.14
CA ALA A 97 4.74 16.31 -13.27
C ALA A 97 5.58 16.78 -14.47
N GLY A 98 6.66 16.05 -14.78
CA GLY A 98 7.52 16.34 -15.92
C GLY A 98 6.86 16.19 -17.29
N LEU A 99 5.70 15.54 -17.39
CA LEU A 99 4.93 15.44 -18.63
C LEU A 99 4.28 16.79 -19.04
N GLY A 100 4.17 17.75 -18.11
CA GLY A 100 3.50 19.02 -18.38
C GLY A 100 2.00 18.88 -18.70
N ARG A 101 1.35 17.84 -18.15
CA ARG A 101 -0.04 17.48 -18.43
C ARG A 101 -0.89 17.54 -17.14
N PRO A 102 -1.59 18.66 -16.88
CA PRO A 102 -2.41 18.80 -15.67
C PRO A 102 -3.51 17.75 -15.54
N ASP A 103 -4.09 17.28 -16.65
CA ASP A 103 -5.11 16.24 -16.67
C ASP A 103 -4.62 14.93 -16.03
N VAL A 104 -3.35 14.57 -16.18
CA VAL A 104 -2.73 13.42 -15.52
C VAL A 104 -2.73 13.60 -14.00
N ILE A 105 -2.38 14.79 -13.53
CA ILE A 105 -2.37 15.10 -12.09
C ILE A 105 -3.80 15.11 -11.51
N TYR A 106 -4.78 15.62 -12.26
CA TYR A 106 -6.19 15.58 -11.86
C TYR A 106 -6.73 14.15 -11.72
N VAL A 107 -6.30 13.22 -12.59
CA VAL A 107 -6.65 11.80 -12.42
C VAL A 107 -6.11 11.28 -11.09
N GLY A 108 -4.88 11.59 -10.72
CA GLY A 108 -4.34 11.26 -9.41
C GLY A 108 -5.17 11.80 -8.26
N ALA A 109 -5.59 13.08 -8.35
CA ALA A 109 -6.46 13.72 -7.36
C ALA A 109 -7.82 13.01 -7.23
N ILE A 110 -8.45 12.66 -8.36
CA ILE A 110 -9.73 11.93 -8.40
C ILE A 110 -9.60 10.54 -7.75
N PHE A 111 -8.52 9.82 -8.05
CA PHE A 111 -8.27 8.52 -7.43
C PHE A 111 -7.90 8.64 -5.95
N GLY A 112 -7.33 9.76 -5.52
CA GLY A 112 -7.20 10.08 -4.10
C GLY A 112 -8.56 10.17 -3.40
N ILE A 113 -9.52 10.92 -3.97
CA ILE A 113 -10.90 11.00 -3.45
C ILE A 113 -11.55 9.62 -3.41
N LEU A 114 -11.44 8.86 -4.51
CA LEU A 114 -11.98 7.50 -4.61
C LEU A 114 -11.39 6.61 -3.52
N GLY A 115 -10.07 6.64 -3.34
CA GLY A 115 -9.35 5.89 -2.32
C GLY A 115 -9.87 6.22 -0.92
N TYR A 116 -10.01 7.49 -0.58
CA TYR A 116 -10.55 7.91 0.71
C TYR A 116 -11.99 7.43 0.95
N ALA A 117 -12.87 7.63 -0.02
CA ALA A 117 -14.28 7.25 0.10
C ALA A 117 -14.46 5.73 0.22
N VAL A 118 -13.74 4.95 -0.61
CA VAL A 118 -13.81 3.49 -0.62
C VAL A 118 -13.25 2.92 0.69
N GLN A 119 -12.11 3.42 1.15
CA GLN A 119 -11.49 2.95 2.40
C GLN A 119 -12.42 3.17 3.60
N ILE A 120 -13.02 4.36 3.73
CA ILE A 120 -13.98 4.64 4.79
C ILE A 120 -15.22 3.75 4.65
N GLY A 121 -15.70 3.54 3.44
CA GLY A 121 -16.84 2.66 3.16
C GLY A 121 -16.57 1.24 3.63
N ILE A 122 -15.42 0.68 3.26
CA ILE A 122 -15.01 -0.68 3.68
C ILE A 122 -14.88 -0.76 5.20
N ALA A 123 -14.19 0.20 5.82
CA ALA A 123 -13.96 0.21 7.26
C ALA A 123 -15.26 0.28 8.09
N LYS A 124 -16.36 0.77 7.50
CA LYS A 124 -17.68 0.85 8.15
C LYS A 124 -18.55 -0.39 7.98
N ILE A 125 -18.17 -1.35 7.14
CA ILE A 125 -18.95 -2.58 6.96
C ILE A 125 -18.88 -3.38 8.28
N PRO A 126 -20.02 -3.69 8.92
CA PRO A 126 -20.04 -4.44 10.17
C PRO A 126 -19.26 -5.74 10.06
N TRP A 127 -18.48 -6.08 11.07
CA TRP A 127 -17.56 -7.21 11.13
C TRP A 127 -16.44 -7.16 10.09
N PHE A 128 -16.76 -7.06 8.80
CA PHE A 128 -15.79 -7.09 7.70
C PHE A 128 -14.77 -5.95 7.81
N GLY A 129 -15.21 -4.73 8.13
CA GLY A 129 -14.33 -3.57 8.24
C GLY A 129 -13.26 -3.69 9.35
N THR A 130 -13.54 -4.48 10.39
CA THR A 130 -12.58 -4.74 11.48
C THR A 130 -11.73 -6.00 11.26
N HIS A 131 -12.05 -6.82 10.26
CA HIS A 131 -11.36 -8.07 9.94
C HIS A 131 -10.67 -8.04 8.56
N THR A 132 -10.66 -6.86 7.92
CA THR A 132 -10.04 -6.66 6.60
C THR A 132 -9.11 -5.47 6.63
N ASP A 133 -7.96 -5.57 5.98
CA ASP A 133 -7.13 -4.40 5.70
C ASP A 133 -7.84 -3.53 4.64
N SER A 134 -8.59 -2.53 5.13
CA SER A 134 -9.36 -1.63 4.26
C SER A 134 -8.46 -0.78 3.36
N VAL A 135 -7.24 -0.49 3.77
CA VAL A 135 -6.26 0.27 2.98
C VAL A 135 -5.78 -0.57 1.79
N ALA A 136 -5.31 -1.79 2.06
CA ALA A 136 -4.82 -2.69 1.01
C ALA A 136 -5.93 -3.05 0.01
N LEU A 137 -7.14 -3.38 0.51
CA LEU A 137 -8.28 -3.68 -0.36
C LEU A 137 -8.65 -2.50 -1.25
N THR A 138 -8.59 -1.27 -0.73
CA THR A 138 -8.85 -0.06 -1.51
C THR A 138 -7.79 0.14 -2.60
N VAL A 139 -6.52 -0.14 -2.34
CA VAL A 139 -5.46 -0.08 -3.39
C VAL A 139 -5.79 -1.05 -4.53
N VAL A 140 -6.22 -2.28 -4.21
CA VAL A 140 -6.63 -3.27 -5.21
C VAL A 140 -7.83 -2.77 -6.03
N ILE A 141 -8.87 -2.27 -5.36
CA ILE A 141 -10.08 -1.73 -6.02
C ILE A 141 -9.70 -0.56 -6.95
N SER A 142 -8.86 0.37 -6.48
CA SER A 142 -8.39 1.50 -7.28
C SER A 142 -7.60 1.04 -8.51
N GLY A 143 -6.71 0.05 -8.35
CA GLY A 143 -5.96 -0.54 -9.45
C GLY A 143 -6.85 -1.21 -10.50
N ILE A 144 -7.86 -1.97 -10.06
CA ILE A 144 -8.86 -2.58 -10.95
C ILE A 144 -9.66 -1.50 -11.68
N ALA A 145 -10.15 -0.47 -10.96
CA ALA A 145 -10.89 0.63 -11.55
C ALA A 145 -10.07 1.39 -12.60
N ALA A 146 -8.82 1.75 -12.27
CA ALA A 146 -7.91 2.41 -13.21
C ALA A 146 -7.67 1.54 -14.47
N ARG A 147 -7.50 0.24 -14.29
CA ARG A 147 -7.29 -0.69 -15.40
C ARG A 147 -8.54 -0.86 -16.28
N ILE A 148 -9.73 -0.90 -15.69
CA ILE A 148 -10.98 -0.94 -16.45
C ILE A 148 -11.17 0.35 -17.24
N LEU A 149 -10.91 1.49 -16.62
CA LEU A 149 -11.14 2.81 -17.23
C LEU A 149 -10.11 3.15 -18.31
N PHE A 150 -8.83 2.84 -18.08
CA PHE A 150 -7.72 3.35 -18.87
C PHE A 150 -6.78 2.26 -19.41
N GLY A 151 -6.99 0.99 -19.09
CA GLY A 151 -6.10 -0.10 -19.48
C GLY A 151 -6.16 -0.51 -20.94
N GLY A 152 -7.05 0.09 -21.75
CA GLY A 152 -7.21 -0.18 -23.17
C GLY A 152 -6.16 0.45 -24.06
N ASP A 153 -6.30 0.23 -25.37
CA ASP A 153 -5.45 0.85 -26.35
C ASP A 153 -5.73 2.36 -26.44
N PRO A 154 -4.69 3.19 -26.59
CA PRO A 154 -4.85 4.63 -26.74
C PRO A 154 -5.82 4.99 -27.87
N GLY A 155 -6.77 5.87 -27.58
CA GLY A 155 -7.74 6.36 -28.58
C GLY A 155 -8.95 5.46 -28.85
N LYS A 156 -9.03 4.26 -28.27
CA LYS A 156 -10.16 3.34 -28.50
C LYS A 156 -11.33 3.48 -27.52
N GLY A 157 -11.30 4.47 -26.64
CA GLY A 157 -12.36 4.73 -25.65
C GLY A 157 -12.17 3.98 -24.33
N LEU A 158 -12.82 4.50 -23.29
CA LEU A 158 -12.60 4.10 -21.88
C LEU A 158 -12.80 2.59 -21.59
N PHE A 159 -13.72 1.93 -22.28
CA PHE A 159 -14.07 0.54 -22.00
C PHE A 159 -13.75 -0.42 -23.15
N LYS A 160 -13.39 0.10 -24.30
CA LYS A 160 -13.08 -0.72 -25.47
C LYS A 160 -11.64 -1.17 -25.44
N GLY A 161 -11.42 -2.46 -25.43
CA GLY A 161 -10.10 -3.06 -25.51
C GLY A 161 -9.38 -3.23 -24.16
N SER A 162 -9.86 -2.64 -23.06
CA SER A 162 -9.20 -2.72 -21.75
C SER A 162 -9.00 -4.14 -21.22
N LEU A 163 -9.94 -5.04 -21.53
CA LEU A 163 -9.87 -6.45 -21.18
C LEU A 163 -9.40 -7.34 -22.35
N HIS A 164 -9.12 -6.74 -23.51
CA HIS A 164 -8.80 -7.45 -24.74
C HIS A 164 -7.46 -7.04 -25.36
N SER A 165 -6.67 -6.23 -24.69
CA SER A 165 -5.32 -5.90 -25.13
C SER A 165 -4.45 -7.16 -25.05
N SER A 166 -4.33 -7.87 -26.16
CA SER A 166 -3.70 -9.20 -26.23
C SER A 166 -2.27 -9.25 -25.71
N HIS A 167 -1.54 -8.14 -25.80
CA HIS A 167 -0.17 -8.04 -25.32
C HIS A 167 -0.04 -7.90 -23.79
N LEU A 168 -1.13 -7.61 -23.08
CA LEU A 168 -1.14 -7.47 -21.62
C LEU A 168 -1.60 -8.73 -20.89
N TYR A 169 -2.20 -9.69 -21.61
CA TYR A 169 -2.77 -10.89 -21.05
C TYR A 169 -2.11 -12.14 -21.60
N ALA A 170 -2.19 -13.25 -20.86
CA ALA A 170 -1.73 -14.54 -21.33
C ALA A 170 -2.54 -14.95 -22.58
N GLU A 171 -1.86 -15.58 -23.52
CA GLU A 171 -2.53 -16.23 -24.65
C GLU A 171 -3.39 -17.38 -24.14
N GLY A 172 -4.58 -17.51 -24.68
CA GLY A 172 -5.52 -18.59 -24.30
C GLY A 172 -6.98 -18.18 -24.43
N LYS A 173 -7.85 -19.15 -24.15
CA LYS A 173 -9.31 -18.97 -24.19
C LYS A 173 -9.89 -19.05 -22.78
N GLY A 174 -10.90 -18.25 -22.50
CA GLY A 174 -11.65 -18.28 -21.25
C GLY A 174 -11.29 -17.16 -20.26
N LEU A 175 -12.01 -17.15 -19.14
CA LEU A 175 -11.91 -16.09 -18.13
C LEU A 175 -10.51 -16.00 -17.50
N MET A 176 -9.91 -17.15 -17.18
CA MET A 176 -8.58 -17.19 -16.55
C MET A 176 -7.49 -16.62 -17.46
N ALA A 177 -7.57 -16.85 -18.77
CA ALA A 177 -6.63 -16.23 -19.72
C ALA A 177 -6.78 -14.71 -19.79
N LYS A 178 -8.00 -14.19 -19.56
CA LYS A 178 -8.27 -12.75 -19.55
C LYS A 178 -7.76 -12.03 -18.31
N ILE A 179 -7.65 -12.69 -17.18
CA ILE A 179 -7.18 -12.12 -15.91
C ILE A 179 -5.71 -12.41 -15.62
N LYS A 180 -5.16 -13.48 -16.20
CA LYS A 180 -3.74 -13.82 -16.05
C LYS A 180 -2.88 -12.87 -16.89
N PRO A 181 -1.86 -12.21 -16.32
CA PRO A 181 -0.98 -11.34 -17.09
C PRO A 181 -0.20 -12.14 -18.13
N GLY A 182 -0.12 -11.62 -19.36
CA GLY A 182 0.78 -12.12 -20.39
C GLY A 182 2.23 -11.73 -20.13
N PRO A 183 3.18 -12.15 -20.99
CA PRO A 183 4.61 -11.86 -20.81
C PRO A 183 4.89 -10.37 -20.60
N ASN A 184 4.24 -9.51 -21.34
CA ASN A 184 4.39 -8.05 -21.23
C ASN A 184 3.57 -7.43 -20.08
N GLY A 185 2.73 -8.22 -19.42
CA GLY A 185 1.96 -7.82 -18.24
C GLY A 185 2.72 -7.99 -16.93
N ARG A 186 3.86 -8.68 -16.95
CA ARG A 186 4.73 -8.88 -15.79
C ARG A 186 5.55 -7.63 -15.53
N TRP A 187 5.75 -7.32 -14.25
CA TRP A 187 6.54 -6.15 -13.90
C TRP A 187 8.05 -6.46 -13.99
N LEU A 188 8.48 -7.48 -13.23
CA LEU A 188 9.86 -7.96 -13.24
C LEU A 188 9.80 -9.49 -13.38
N GLU A 189 10.28 -10.02 -14.51
CA GLU A 189 10.20 -11.45 -14.81
C GLU A 189 10.90 -12.32 -13.76
N TRP A 190 12.06 -11.88 -13.27
CA TRP A 190 12.84 -12.62 -12.29
C TRP A 190 12.17 -12.74 -10.92
N GLN A 191 11.23 -11.85 -10.56
CA GLN A 191 10.43 -11.97 -9.33
C GLN A 191 9.51 -13.19 -9.32
N GLU A 192 9.22 -13.77 -10.47
CA GLU A 192 8.34 -14.92 -10.59
C GLU A 192 9.09 -16.27 -10.52
N ARG A 193 10.41 -16.25 -10.37
CA ARG A 193 11.20 -17.48 -10.23
C ARG A 193 10.98 -18.09 -8.84
N PRO A 194 10.54 -19.38 -8.73
CA PRO A 194 10.21 -19.99 -7.45
C PRO A 194 11.35 -19.93 -6.42
N SER A 195 12.59 -20.17 -6.83
CA SER A 195 13.75 -20.09 -5.94
C SER A 195 13.93 -18.70 -5.34
N GLN A 196 13.74 -17.66 -6.15
CA GLN A 196 13.85 -16.27 -5.71
C GLN A 196 12.72 -15.89 -4.77
N LEU A 197 11.48 -16.28 -5.11
CA LEU A 197 10.30 -16.03 -4.26
C LEU A 197 10.44 -16.73 -2.90
N ILE A 198 10.88 -17.99 -2.87
CA ILE A 198 11.07 -18.73 -1.62
C ILE A 198 12.17 -18.07 -0.79
N THR A 199 13.32 -17.77 -1.38
CA THR A 199 14.46 -17.19 -0.64
C THR A 199 14.09 -15.82 -0.06
N ILE A 200 13.63 -14.90 -0.90
CA ILE A 200 13.27 -13.53 -0.45
C ILE A 200 12.09 -13.59 0.50
N GLY A 201 11.03 -14.32 0.16
CA GLY A 201 9.85 -14.45 0.98
C GLY A 201 10.15 -15.01 2.37
N SER A 202 10.98 -16.05 2.46
CA SER A 202 11.38 -16.62 3.75
C SER A 202 12.21 -15.65 4.58
N LEU A 203 13.25 -15.05 3.99
CA LEU A 203 14.16 -14.16 4.73
C LEU A 203 13.46 -12.87 5.18
N PHE A 204 12.71 -12.23 4.29
CA PHE A 204 11.94 -11.04 4.68
C PHE A 204 10.77 -11.38 5.62
N GLY A 205 10.18 -12.56 5.49
CA GLY A 205 9.16 -13.04 6.41
C GLY A 205 9.71 -13.27 7.82
N ILE A 206 10.87 -13.93 7.94
CA ILE A 206 11.57 -14.13 9.24
C ILE A 206 11.95 -12.79 9.85
N PHE A 207 12.53 -11.88 9.04
CA PHE A 207 12.89 -10.54 9.50
C PHE A 207 11.65 -9.81 10.06
N ALA A 208 10.57 -9.73 9.29
CA ALA A 208 9.40 -8.96 9.68
C ALA A 208 8.64 -9.63 10.84
N GLY A 209 8.49 -10.94 10.83
CA GLY A 209 7.85 -11.68 11.91
C GLY A 209 8.63 -11.56 13.22
N GLY A 210 9.94 -11.79 13.17
CA GLY A 210 10.82 -11.69 14.33
C GLY A 210 10.88 -10.27 14.90
N ALA A 211 11.07 -9.27 14.05
CA ALA A 211 11.11 -7.87 14.49
C ALA A 211 9.76 -7.42 15.07
N SER A 212 8.64 -7.83 14.47
CA SER A 212 7.31 -7.50 15.00
C SER A 212 7.05 -8.12 16.36
N LEU A 213 7.44 -9.39 16.57
CA LEU A 213 7.35 -10.04 17.88
C LEU A 213 8.23 -9.36 18.93
N PHE A 214 9.47 -9.03 18.55
CA PHE A 214 10.41 -8.33 19.43
C PHE A 214 9.87 -6.95 19.85
N LEU A 215 9.35 -6.18 18.89
CA LEU A 215 8.78 -4.85 19.16
C LEU A 215 7.52 -4.96 20.01
N ALA A 216 6.62 -5.92 19.71
CA ALA A 216 5.42 -6.14 20.51
C ALA A 216 5.75 -6.48 21.96
N ALA A 217 6.80 -7.30 22.18
CA ALA A 217 7.24 -7.68 23.51
C ALA A 217 7.88 -6.53 24.30
N ASN A 218 8.76 -5.76 23.67
CA ASN A 218 9.58 -4.81 24.40
C ASN A 218 8.92 -3.43 24.56
N ILE A 219 8.06 -3.02 23.62
CA ILE A 219 7.30 -1.78 23.79
C ILE A 219 6.06 -2.00 24.62
N GLY A 220 5.40 -3.16 24.48
CA GLY A 220 4.27 -3.53 25.34
C GLY A 220 4.63 -3.89 26.77
N ALA A 221 5.91 -4.15 27.07
CA ALA A 221 6.37 -4.53 28.41
C ALA A 221 6.46 -3.34 29.40
N HIS A 222 6.44 -2.10 28.90
CA HIS A 222 6.48 -0.89 29.73
C HIS A 222 5.22 -0.01 29.58
N PRO A 223 4.00 -0.58 29.60
CA PRO A 223 2.79 0.21 29.36
C PRO A 223 2.51 1.24 30.43
N THR A 224 3.00 1.03 31.64
CA THR A 224 2.72 1.90 32.81
C THR A 224 3.47 3.20 32.77
N ASP A 225 4.67 3.24 32.19
CA ASP A 225 5.52 4.44 32.18
C ASP A 225 5.12 5.43 31.07
N LEU A 226 4.46 4.94 30.02
CA LEU A 226 4.06 5.72 28.85
C LEU A 226 2.54 5.81 28.64
N GLY A 227 1.73 5.20 29.50
CA GLY A 227 0.26 5.25 29.42
C GLY A 227 -0.33 4.54 28.21
N PHE A 228 0.34 3.54 27.67
CA PHE A 228 -0.20 2.75 26.56
C PHE A 228 -1.41 1.91 26.99
N ALA A 229 -2.45 1.88 26.19
CA ALA A 229 -3.49 0.89 26.32
C ALA A 229 -2.91 -0.51 26.06
N ASP A 230 -3.33 -1.51 26.84
CA ASP A 230 -2.90 -2.89 26.68
C ASP A 230 -3.09 -3.35 25.22
N GLY A 231 -2.06 -3.92 24.65
CA GLY A 231 -2.06 -4.45 23.28
C GLY A 231 -1.86 -3.42 22.15
N LEU A 232 -1.81 -2.14 22.43
CA LEU A 232 -1.66 -1.11 21.37
C LEU A 232 -0.33 -1.26 20.60
N ALA A 233 0.77 -1.50 21.32
CA ALA A 233 2.07 -1.71 20.71
C ALA A 233 2.11 -3.01 19.88
N ALA A 234 1.50 -4.09 20.40
CA ALA A 234 1.38 -5.36 19.69
C ALA A 234 0.55 -5.20 18.40
N ALA A 235 -0.59 -4.51 18.48
CA ALA A 235 -1.46 -4.29 17.34
C ALA A 235 -0.81 -3.47 16.21
N ASN A 236 0.24 -2.70 16.51
CA ASN A 236 0.92 -1.83 15.56
C ASN A 236 2.38 -2.25 15.26
N ALA A 237 2.88 -3.34 15.84
CA ALA A 237 4.28 -3.74 15.72
C ALA A 237 4.71 -4.05 14.27
N ASN A 238 3.82 -4.63 13.46
CA ASN A 238 4.06 -4.90 12.04
C ASN A 238 4.23 -3.63 11.20
N ASN A 239 3.64 -2.51 11.62
CA ASN A 239 3.74 -1.25 10.87
C ASN A 239 5.16 -0.72 10.78
N PHE A 240 6.01 -0.99 11.77
CA PHE A 240 7.43 -0.65 11.70
C PHE A 240 8.12 -1.37 10.52
N CYS A 241 7.92 -2.68 10.41
CA CYS A 241 8.48 -3.47 9.31
C CYS A 241 7.89 -3.10 7.96
N PHE A 242 6.59 -2.76 7.93
CA PHE A 242 5.94 -2.21 6.73
C PHE A 242 6.62 -0.90 6.29
N GLY A 243 6.89 0.01 7.22
CA GLY A 243 7.59 1.28 6.91
C GLY A 243 8.96 1.05 6.30
N ILE A 244 9.78 0.17 6.89
CA ILE A 244 11.09 -0.20 6.34
C ILE A 244 10.94 -0.78 4.93
N SER A 245 10.02 -1.72 4.74
CA SER A 245 9.85 -2.39 3.45
C SER A 245 9.31 -1.46 2.36
N ALA A 246 8.51 -0.47 2.71
CA ALA A 246 8.07 0.56 1.78
C ALA A 246 9.24 1.46 1.33
N ILE A 247 10.16 1.81 2.24
CA ILE A 247 11.36 2.58 1.91
C ILE A 247 12.31 1.79 1.00
N ILE A 248 12.42 0.47 1.19
CA ILE A 248 13.26 -0.40 0.34
C ILE A 248 12.86 -0.33 -1.15
N ILE A 249 11.64 0.10 -1.47
CA ILE A 249 11.22 0.35 -2.86
C ILE A 249 12.10 1.40 -3.56
N LEU A 250 12.81 2.27 -2.85
CA LEU A 250 13.82 3.14 -3.46
C LEU A 250 14.83 2.34 -4.30
N PHE A 251 15.23 1.16 -3.86
CA PHE A 251 16.19 0.33 -4.61
C PHE A 251 15.56 -0.28 -5.88
N LEU A 252 14.25 -0.54 -5.87
CA LEU A 252 13.53 -0.90 -7.08
C LEU A 252 13.48 0.27 -8.06
N ILE A 253 13.18 1.48 -7.58
CA ILE A 253 13.06 2.67 -8.42
C ILE A 253 14.41 3.01 -9.06
N THR A 254 15.49 2.97 -8.29
CA THR A 254 16.82 3.39 -8.75
C THR A 254 17.52 2.33 -9.59
N ASN A 255 17.49 1.07 -9.17
CA ASN A 255 18.34 0.01 -9.74
C ASN A 255 17.54 -1.12 -10.43
N ARG A 256 16.23 -1.19 -10.22
CA ARG A 256 15.34 -2.26 -10.71
C ARG A 256 15.74 -3.68 -10.29
N ASN A 257 16.58 -3.82 -9.28
CA ASN A 257 17.12 -5.10 -8.81
C ASN A 257 16.54 -5.57 -7.48
N MET A 258 15.76 -4.72 -6.79
CA MET A 258 15.10 -5.09 -5.55
C MET A 258 13.63 -5.43 -5.81
N PRO A 259 13.13 -6.60 -5.36
CA PRO A 259 11.74 -6.95 -5.51
C PRO A 259 10.83 -6.09 -4.63
N VAL A 260 9.58 -6.00 -5.04
CA VAL A 260 8.51 -5.52 -4.16
C VAL A 260 8.23 -6.61 -3.14
N GLN A 261 8.48 -6.34 -1.85
CA GLN A 261 8.39 -7.32 -0.77
C GLN A 261 7.48 -6.88 0.39
N HIS A 262 6.91 -5.68 0.33
CA HIS A 262 6.10 -5.13 1.44
C HIS A 262 4.85 -5.96 1.78
N HIS A 263 4.28 -6.69 0.84
CA HIS A 263 3.19 -7.62 1.12
C HIS A 263 3.68 -8.77 2.02
N VAL A 264 4.85 -9.36 1.72
CA VAL A 264 5.42 -10.44 2.53
C VAL A 264 5.72 -9.94 3.94
N THR A 265 6.37 -8.78 4.07
CA THR A 265 6.76 -8.23 5.37
C THR A 265 5.53 -7.84 6.22
N ASN A 266 4.52 -7.22 5.61
CA ASN A 266 3.31 -6.85 6.33
C ASN A 266 2.53 -8.07 6.81
N ILE A 267 2.29 -9.03 5.91
CA ILE A 267 1.55 -10.25 6.24
C ILE A 267 2.31 -11.10 7.26
N ALA A 268 3.61 -11.29 7.10
CA ALA A 268 4.42 -12.07 8.03
C ALA A 268 4.49 -11.41 9.42
N GLY A 269 4.68 -10.10 9.49
CA GLY A 269 4.67 -9.36 10.75
C GLY A 269 3.34 -9.44 11.47
N LEU A 270 2.25 -9.22 10.75
CA LEU A 270 0.90 -9.31 11.29
C LEU A 270 0.57 -10.74 11.75
N ALA A 271 0.87 -11.75 10.93
CA ALA A 271 0.63 -13.15 11.25
C ALA A 271 1.44 -13.59 12.49
N ALA A 272 2.70 -13.17 12.59
CA ALA A 272 3.52 -13.48 13.75
C ALA A 272 2.89 -12.93 15.04
N VAL A 273 2.49 -11.67 15.06
CA VAL A 273 1.88 -11.03 16.24
C VAL A 273 0.53 -11.65 16.58
N GLN A 274 -0.29 -11.98 15.59
CA GLN A 274 -1.63 -12.54 15.82
C GLN A 274 -1.61 -14.02 16.24
N PHE A 275 -0.77 -14.82 15.60
CA PHE A 275 -0.83 -16.27 15.75
C PHE A 275 0.18 -16.85 16.74
N PHE A 276 1.31 -16.16 16.97
CA PHE A 276 2.36 -16.69 17.84
C PHE A 276 1.86 -17.03 19.25
N PRO A 277 1.12 -16.15 19.96
CA PRO A 277 0.64 -16.48 21.30
C PRO A 277 -0.28 -17.71 21.30
N VAL A 278 -1.10 -17.87 20.26
CA VAL A 278 -2.05 -18.99 20.15
C VAL A 278 -1.35 -20.30 19.80
N LEU A 279 -0.46 -20.28 18.80
CA LEU A 279 0.19 -21.50 18.28
C LEU A 279 1.28 -22.02 19.21
N MET A 280 2.01 -21.12 19.86
CA MET A 280 3.14 -21.49 20.72
C MET A 280 2.77 -21.58 22.20
N GLY A 281 1.56 -21.16 22.58
CA GLY A 281 1.13 -21.11 23.99
C GLY A 281 2.01 -20.21 24.84
N LYS A 282 2.66 -19.21 24.27
CA LYS A 282 3.61 -18.31 24.92
C LYS A 282 3.21 -16.85 24.77
N SER A 283 3.47 -16.07 25.79
CA SER A 283 3.30 -14.61 25.74
C SER A 283 4.46 -13.94 25.00
N PHE A 284 4.27 -12.66 24.63
CA PHE A 284 5.32 -11.85 24.02
C PHE A 284 6.54 -11.66 24.93
N SER A 285 6.39 -11.80 26.25
CA SER A 285 7.49 -11.74 27.23
C SER A 285 8.64 -12.70 26.94
N THR A 286 8.41 -13.75 26.11
CA THR A 286 9.48 -14.64 25.63
C THR A 286 10.57 -13.90 24.84
N PHE A 287 10.25 -12.75 24.24
CA PHE A 287 11.14 -11.94 23.43
C PHE A 287 11.59 -10.64 24.11
N THR A 288 11.31 -10.45 25.41
CA THR A 288 11.80 -9.28 26.13
C THR A 288 13.32 -9.32 26.23
N TRP A 289 13.92 -8.19 25.98
CA TRP A 289 15.35 -7.98 26.23
C TRP A 289 15.53 -7.72 27.72
N THR A 290 16.13 -8.69 28.43
CA THR A 290 16.48 -8.57 29.84
C THR A 290 17.93 -8.10 30.00
#